data_e00c8d7029897afc71d0bcfff2107f36
#
_entry.id   e00c8d7029897afc71d0bcfff2107f36
#
_cell.length_a   1.000
_cell.length_b   1.000
_cell.length_c   1.000
_cell.angle_alpha   90.00
_cell.angle_beta   90.00
_cell.angle_gamma   90.00
#
_symmetry.space_group_name_H-M   'P 1'
#
loop_
_entity.id
_entity.type
_entity.pdbx_description
1 polymer ?
#
loop_
_entity_poly.entity_id
_entity_poly.type
_entity_poly.pdbx_seq_one_letter_code
_entity_poly.pdbx_strand_id
1 'polypeptide(L)'
;MTDAGLTRAGASAAATTDRARDAAPVPVLVGGVSELFQSDLDLGRLVVEQLQDEGLSGGVFAEELHYGGVAVAQRLEVLRPARLILVSAVARGRPPGTVVRSLLVPPVLDAATVQAAVGDAVTGYVHPDLVVEIACAFRVLPPRTVLVEAEPAVVGPGEGLSPQGQVALEKALQLVRLEIGRAPLLALAWELRPLVDGDRLEDSVALLALRDLLVELERLDDQGHWGRTFALRDRFRLGIAHEHSSEGMDHRDWALWWALVEELDRVEAAEAANP
;
A
#
# COMPACT_ATOMS: atom_id res chain seq x y z
N MET A 1 17.38 46.35 22.94
CA MET A 1 16.20 46.14 22.15
C MET A 1 16.71 45.54 20.84
N THR A 2 16.60 44.33 20.49
CA THR A 2 15.50 43.39 20.42
C THR A 2 16.05 42.01 20.07
N ASP A 3 15.86 41.08 20.94
CA ASP A 3 16.19 39.66 20.64
C ASP A 3 15.05 38.79 21.20
N ALA A 4 13.87 38.88 20.61
CA ALA A 4 12.70 38.13 21.06
C ALA A 4 11.87 37.52 19.90
N GLY A 5 12.34 37.62 18.63
CA GLY A 5 11.56 37.24 17.45
C GLY A 5 11.87 35.84 16.88
N LEU A 6 13.05 35.29 17.15
CA LEU A 6 13.53 34.06 16.50
C LEU A 6 13.19 32.74 17.25
N THR A 7 12.84 32.82 18.55
CA THR A 7 12.55 31.62 19.37
C THR A 7 11.12 31.10 19.22
N ARG A 8 10.18 31.89 18.71
CA ARG A 8 8.77 31.49 18.60
C ARG A 8 8.44 30.67 17.35
N ALA A 9 9.17 30.88 16.26
CA ALA A 9 8.98 30.13 15.00
C ALA A 9 9.52 28.70 15.12
N GLY A 10 10.67 28.52 15.81
CA GLY A 10 11.26 27.18 16.00
C GLY A 10 10.45 26.27 16.92
N ALA A 11 9.78 26.82 17.94
CA ALA A 11 8.94 26.05 18.85
C ALA A 11 7.61 25.60 18.19
N SER A 12 7.08 26.38 17.24
CA SER A 12 5.86 26.03 16.50
C SER A 12 6.11 24.88 15.51
N ALA A 13 7.24 24.90 14.80
CA ALA A 13 7.60 23.84 13.85
C ALA A 13 7.86 22.50 14.57
N ALA A 14 8.58 22.52 15.70
CA ALA A 14 8.85 21.32 16.50
C ALA A 14 7.56 20.71 17.09
N ALA A 15 6.61 21.53 17.52
CA ALA A 15 5.32 21.06 18.05
C ALA A 15 4.39 20.50 16.96
N THR A 16 4.57 20.91 15.70
CA THR A 16 3.81 20.41 14.56
C THR A 16 4.37 19.06 14.10
N THR A 17 5.68 18.90 14.10
CA THR A 17 6.37 17.65 13.75
C THR A 17 6.07 16.52 14.76
N ASP A 18 5.93 16.86 16.05
CA ASP A 18 5.60 15.88 17.10
C ASP A 18 4.14 15.38 16.99
N ARG A 19 3.20 16.23 16.52
CA ARG A 19 1.79 15.84 16.28
C ARG A 19 1.59 14.99 15.03
N ALA A 20 2.42 15.14 14.00
CA ALA A 20 2.39 14.26 12.83
C ALA A 20 2.87 12.84 13.16
N ARG A 21 3.73 12.69 14.18
CA ARG A 21 4.15 11.38 14.71
C ARG A 21 3.07 10.66 15.52
N ASP A 22 2.07 11.38 16.02
CA ASP A 22 0.91 10.85 16.75
C ASP A 22 -0.28 10.50 15.83
N ALA A 23 -0.13 10.59 14.51
CA ALA A 23 -1.13 10.09 13.56
C ALA A 23 -1.33 8.58 13.81
N ALA A 24 -2.57 8.15 13.96
CA ALA A 24 -2.88 6.74 14.13
C ALA A 24 -2.24 5.93 13.00
N PRO A 25 -1.56 4.81 13.30
CA PRO A 25 -0.90 4.03 12.28
C PRO A 25 -1.90 3.60 11.21
N VAL A 26 -1.50 3.76 9.94
CA VAL A 26 -2.32 3.35 8.79
C VAL A 26 -2.36 1.83 8.75
N PRO A 27 -3.53 1.19 8.90
CA PRO A 27 -3.58 -0.26 8.91
C PRO A 27 -3.28 -0.82 7.51
N VAL A 28 -2.23 -1.62 7.42
CA VAL A 28 -1.83 -2.37 6.23
C VAL A 28 -1.96 -3.84 6.53
N LEU A 29 -2.66 -4.58 5.68
CA LEU A 29 -2.75 -6.03 5.78
C LEU A 29 -1.93 -6.68 4.65
N VAL A 30 -0.94 -7.49 5.01
CA VAL A 30 -0.28 -8.43 4.12
C VAL A 30 -0.95 -9.79 4.29
N GLY A 31 -1.64 -10.25 3.27
CA GLY A 31 -2.35 -11.51 3.27
C GLY A 31 -1.63 -12.55 2.41
N GLY A 32 -1.11 -13.60 3.03
CA GLY A 32 -0.54 -14.75 2.34
C GLY A 32 -1.63 -15.75 1.96
N VAL A 33 -1.83 -16.00 0.67
CA VAL A 33 -2.74 -17.03 0.17
C VAL A 33 -1.91 -18.19 -0.34
N SER A 34 -2.12 -19.39 0.20
CA SER A 34 -1.25 -20.54 0.01
C SER A 34 -2.01 -21.85 0.03
N GLU A 35 -1.43 -22.85 -0.62
CA GLU A 35 -1.82 -24.25 -0.50
C GLU A 35 -0.71 -25.03 0.23
N LEU A 36 -1.01 -25.45 1.45
CA LEU A 36 -0.05 -26.16 2.31
C LEU A 36 0.41 -27.47 1.66
N PHE A 37 1.70 -27.78 1.78
CA PHE A 37 2.32 -28.99 1.24
C PHE A 37 2.18 -29.15 -0.29
N GLN A 38 2.04 -28.04 -1.02
CA GLN A 38 1.94 -28.02 -2.47
C GLN A 38 3.15 -27.29 -3.11
N SER A 39 4.36 -27.55 -2.58
CA SER A 39 5.63 -26.99 -3.08
C SER A 39 5.57 -25.46 -3.22
N ASP A 40 5.77 -24.89 -4.43
CA ASP A 40 5.83 -23.43 -4.61
C ASP A 40 4.52 -22.70 -4.31
N LEU A 41 3.37 -23.39 -4.28
CA LEU A 41 2.10 -22.78 -3.89
C LEU A 41 2.04 -22.40 -2.40
N ASP A 42 3.02 -22.80 -1.59
CA ASP A 42 3.14 -22.41 -0.18
C ASP A 42 3.86 -21.06 0.03
N LEU A 43 4.27 -20.38 -1.05
CA LEU A 43 5.07 -19.14 -0.99
C LEU A 43 4.40 -18.03 -0.18
N GLY A 44 3.09 -17.82 -0.31
CA GLY A 44 2.38 -16.77 0.41
C GLY A 44 2.48 -16.89 1.93
N ARG A 45 2.39 -18.12 2.48
CA ARG A 45 2.57 -18.40 3.91
C ARG A 45 3.99 -18.07 4.36
N LEU A 46 4.99 -18.49 3.58
CA LEU A 46 6.39 -18.27 3.92
C LEU A 46 6.75 -16.77 3.91
N VAL A 47 6.14 -15.97 3.05
CA VAL A 47 6.29 -14.50 3.09
C VAL A 47 5.73 -13.94 4.40
N VAL A 48 4.54 -14.39 4.80
CA VAL A 48 3.92 -13.94 6.06
C VAL A 48 4.76 -14.34 7.27
N GLU A 49 5.20 -15.59 7.34
CA GLU A 49 6.04 -16.12 8.41
C GLU A 49 7.34 -15.29 8.57
N GLN A 50 8.03 -15.01 7.46
CA GLN A 50 9.25 -14.22 7.48
C GLN A 50 9.02 -12.77 7.94
N LEU A 51 7.92 -12.13 7.49
CA LEU A 51 7.56 -10.79 7.93
C LEU A 51 7.20 -10.75 9.43
N GLN A 52 6.54 -11.78 9.95
CA GLN A 52 6.24 -11.90 11.38
C GLN A 52 7.51 -12.06 12.22
N ASP A 53 8.47 -12.88 11.75
CA ASP A 53 9.76 -13.11 12.41
C ASP A 53 10.63 -11.83 12.45
N GLU A 54 10.54 -10.97 11.43
CA GLU A 54 11.23 -9.67 11.39
C GLU A 54 10.66 -8.66 12.39
N GLY A 55 9.44 -8.89 12.88
CA GLY A 55 8.73 -7.98 13.77
C GLY A 55 8.09 -6.80 13.03
N LEU A 56 6.78 -6.84 12.92
CA LEU A 56 5.99 -5.80 12.28
C LEU A 56 5.66 -4.67 13.25
N SER A 57 5.71 -3.43 12.75
CA SER A 57 5.40 -2.22 13.54
C SER A 57 4.44 -1.31 12.77
N GLY A 58 3.94 -0.26 13.43
CA GLY A 58 3.23 0.82 12.75
C GLY A 58 1.88 0.46 12.13
N GLY A 59 1.14 -0.51 12.71
CA GLY A 59 -0.19 -0.89 12.20
C GLY A 59 -0.14 -1.85 11.00
N VAL A 60 1.01 -2.46 10.73
CA VAL A 60 1.15 -3.51 9.71
C VAL A 60 0.78 -4.86 10.32
N PHE A 61 -0.09 -5.59 9.64
CA PHE A 61 -0.51 -6.95 10.00
C PHE A 61 -0.11 -7.88 8.87
N ALA A 62 0.50 -9.02 9.18
CA ALA A 62 0.75 -10.09 8.24
C ALA A 62 0.00 -11.35 8.72
N GLU A 63 -0.87 -11.90 7.89
CA GLU A 63 -1.75 -13.00 8.23
C GLU A 63 -1.83 -14.01 7.08
N GLU A 64 -1.80 -15.30 7.41
CA GLU A 64 -2.16 -16.35 6.45
C GLU A 64 -3.67 -16.34 6.24
N LEU A 65 -4.11 -16.20 4.99
CA LEU A 65 -5.52 -16.15 4.63
C LEU A 65 -6.04 -17.52 4.20
N HIS A 66 -5.84 -18.55 5.04
CA HIS A 66 -6.19 -19.95 4.75
C HIS A 66 -7.55 -20.39 5.32
N TYR A 67 -8.25 -19.51 6.02
CA TYR A 67 -9.47 -19.83 6.77
C TYR A 67 -10.78 -19.61 5.97
N GLY A 68 -10.68 -19.53 4.65
CA GLY A 68 -11.82 -19.42 3.73
C GLY A 68 -12.22 -17.99 3.36
N GLY A 69 -12.66 -17.80 2.13
CA GLY A 69 -12.91 -16.47 1.55
C GLY A 69 -13.90 -15.62 2.33
N VAL A 70 -14.97 -16.21 2.89
CA VAL A 70 -15.97 -15.48 3.71
C VAL A 70 -15.35 -14.95 4.99
N ALA A 71 -14.56 -15.76 5.70
CA ALA A 71 -13.90 -15.33 6.92
C ALA A 71 -12.82 -14.26 6.65
N VAL A 72 -12.14 -14.34 5.50
CA VAL A 72 -11.24 -13.27 5.03
C VAL A 72 -12.02 -11.97 4.83
N ALA A 73 -13.18 -12.01 4.17
CA ALA A 73 -14.02 -10.81 3.99
C ALA A 73 -14.45 -10.20 5.33
N GLN A 74 -14.87 -11.03 6.31
CA GLN A 74 -15.18 -10.57 7.66
C GLN A 74 -13.96 -9.94 8.36
N ARG A 75 -12.77 -10.51 8.17
CA ARG A 75 -11.53 -9.93 8.69
C ARG A 75 -11.24 -8.56 8.10
N LEU A 76 -11.41 -8.40 6.79
CA LEU A 76 -11.27 -7.11 6.10
C LEU A 76 -12.29 -6.07 6.60
N GLU A 77 -13.53 -6.49 6.84
CA GLU A 77 -14.59 -5.61 7.39
C GLU A 77 -14.24 -5.07 8.79
N VAL A 78 -13.66 -5.93 9.65
CA VAL A 78 -13.24 -5.56 11.00
C VAL A 78 -12.00 -4.68 10.99
N LEU A 79 -10.96 -5.09 10.24
CA LEU A 79 -9.66 -4.40 10.22
C LEU A 79 -9.71 -3.10 9.43
N ARG A 80 -10.51 -3.05 8.35
CA ARG A 80 -10.59 -1.93 7.42
C ARG A 80 -9.22 -1.40 6.99
N PRO A 81 -8.35 -2.25 6.43
CA PRO A 81 -7.02 -1.82 6.08
C PRO A 81 -7.10 -0.75 4.99
N ALA A 82 -6.27 0.29 5.11
CA ALA A 82 -6.12 1.29 4.06
C ALA A 82 -5.43 0.70 2.83
N ARG A 83 -4.62 -0.35 3.03
CA ARG A 83 -3.96 -1.10 1.96
C ARG A 83 -3.99 -2.59 2.27
N LEU A 84 -4.40 -3.39 1.27
CA LEU A 84 -4.28 -4.83 1.27
C LEU A 84 -3.19 -5.24 0.26
N ILE A 85 -2.26 -6.08 0.69
CA ILE A 85 -1.22 -6.67 -0.14
C ILE A 85 -1.45 -8.19 -0.12
N LEU A 86 -1.98 -8.75 -1.20
CA LEU A 86 -2.17 -10.20 -1.34
C LEU A 86 -0.93 -10.81 -1.98
N VAL A 87 -0.36 -11.80 -1.32
CA VAL A 87 0.83 -12.53 -1.77
C VAL A 87 0.50 -13.98 -2.00
N SER A 88 0.87 -14.49 -3.17
CA SER A 88 0.59 -15.88 -3.54
C SER A 88 1.52 -16.38 -4.63
N ALA A 89 1.61 -17.70 -4.77
CA ALA A 89 2.09 -18.31 -6.00
C ALA A 89 0.88 -18.82 -6.80
N VAL A 90 0.78 -18.39 -8.06
CA VAL A 90 -0.33 -18.72 -8.97
C VAL A 90 0.18 -18.96 -10.36
N ALA A 91 -0.25 -20.07 -10.98
CA ALA A 91 0.07 -20.37 -12.38
C ALA A 91 -0.72 -19.43 -13.32
N ARG A 92 -0.01 -18.48 -13.90
CA ARG A 92 -0.54 -17.53 -14.90
C ARG A 92 0.07 -17.75 -16.29
N GLY A 93 0.90 -18.80 -16.46
CA GLY A 93 1.61 -19.09 -17.70
C GLY A 93 2.84 -18.20 -17.97
N ARG A 94 3.39 -17.58 -16.94
CA ARG A 94 4.65 -16.80 -16.99
C ARG A 94 5.85 -17.76 -16.87
N PRO A 95 7.08 -17.31 -17.17
CA PRO A 95 8.27 -18.10 -16.85
C PRO A 95 8.34 -18.39 -15.34
N PRO A 96 8.64 -19.63 -14.92
CA PRO A 96 8.75 -20.03 -13.52
C PRO A 96 9.70 -19.12 -12.71
N GLY A 97 9.32 -18.76 -11.49
CA GLY A 97 10.08 -17.84 -10.64
C GLY A 97 9.92 -16.36 -10.98
N THR A 98 9.07 -16.03 -11.97
CA THR A 98 8.68 -14.64 -12.24
C THR A 98 7.80 -14.14 -11.10
N VAL A 99 8.13 -12.97 -10.55
CA VAL A 99 7.31 -12.28 -9.57
C VAL A 99 6.78 -10.99 -10.19
N VAL A 100 5.48 -10.78 -10.11
CA VAL A 100 4.79 -9.61 -10.65
C VAL A 100 4.03 -8.90 -9.54
N ARG A 101 4.24 -7.60 -9.47
CA ARG A 101 3.41 -6.68 -8.68
C ARG A 101 2.38 -6.06 -9.61
N SER A 102 1.13 -6.05 -9.20
CA SER A 102 0.07 -5.32 -9.91
C SER A 102 -0.90 -4.68 -8.91
N LEU A 103 -1.44 -3.52 -9.30
CA LEU A 103 -2.59 -2.95 -8.61
C LEU A 103 -3.84 -3.68 -9.10
N LEU A 104 -4.65 -4.16 -8.17
CA LEU A 104 -5.86 -4.87 -8.51
C LEU A 104 -6.92 -3.93 -9.09
N VAL A 105 -7.41 -4.26 -10.27
CA VAL A 105 -8.65 -3.69 -10.80
C VAL A 105 -9.81 -4.56 -10.31
N PRO A 106 -10.70 -4.06 -9.42
CA PRO A 106 -11.78 -4.86 -8.88
C PRO A 106 -12.65 -5.44 -10.01
N PRO A 107 -12.93 -6.76 -10.01
CA PRO A 107 -13.77 -7.36 -11.01
C PRO A 107 -15.22 -6.86 -10.91
N VAL A 108 -15.88 -6.71 -12.03
CA VAL A 108 -17.34 -6.50 -12.09
C VAL A 108 -18.00 -7.88 -12.01
N LEU A 109 -18.67 -8.14 -10.88
CA LEU A 109 -19.29 -9.43 -10.62
C LEU A 109 -20.78 -9.39 -10.94
N ASP A 110 -21.27 -10.35 -11.68
CA ASP A 110 -22.71 -10.62 -11.83
C ASP A 110 -23.20 -11.56 -10.72
N ALA A 111 -24.50 -11.71 -10.60
CA ALA A 111 -25.12 -12.53 -9.54
C ALA A 111 -24.70 -14.02 -9.63
N ALA A 112 -24.47 -14.55 -10.83
CA ALA A 112 -24.08 -15.94 -11.02
C ALA A 112 -22.65 -16.16 -10.54
N THR A 113 -21.72 -15.26 -10.87
CA THR A 113 -20.34 -15.28 -10.39
C THR A 113 -20.27 -15.17 -8.86
N VAL A 114 -21.06 -14.24 -8.26
CA VAL A 114 -21.13 -14.13 -6.80
C VAL A 114 -21.64 -15.41 -6.15
N GLN A 115 -22.69 -16.02 -6.73
CA GLN A 115 -23.24 -17.28 -6.19
C GLN A 115 -22.23 -18.42 -6.30
N ALA A 116 -21.51 -18.53 -7.41
CA ALA A 116 -20.45 -19.54 -7.58
C ALA A 116 -19.33 -19.33 -6.57
N ALA A 117 -18.80 -18.09 -6.45
CA ALA A 117 -17.74 -17.76 -5.49
C ALA A 117 -18.12 -18.07 -4.04
N VAL A 118 -19.37 -17.76 -3.62
CA VAL A 118 -19.86 -18.13 -2.30
C VAL A 118 -19.95 -19.65 -2.13
N GLY A 119 -20.40 -20.38 -3.17
CA GLY A 119 -20.44 -21.84 -3.17
C GLY A 119 -19.06 -22.45 -2.99
N ASP A 120 -18.06 -21.96 -3.72
CA ASP A 120 -16.67 -22.40 -3.62
C ASP A 120 -16.05 -22.08 -2.26
N ALA A 121 -16.33 -20.89 -1.73
CA ALA A 121 -15.83 -20.47 -0.41
C ALA A 121 -16.32 -21.36 0.74
N VAL A 122 -17.48 -21.99 0.62
CA VAL A 122 -18.02 -22.94 1.63
C VAL A 122 -17.23 -24.25 1.67
N THR A 123 -16.54 -24.61 0.58
CA THR A 123 -15.73 -25.83 0.52
C THR A 123 -14.43 -25.74 1.33
N GLY A 124 -14.07 -24.53 1.80
CA GLY A 124 -12.81 -24.26 2.47
C GLY A 124 -11.62 -24.07 1.52
N TYR A 125 -11.85 -24.15 0.20
CA TYR A 125 -10.83 -23.81 -0.78
C TYR A 125 -10.52 -22.31 -0.75
N VAL A 126 -9.24 -21.96 -0.77
CA VAL A 126 -8.79 -20.57 -0.77
C VAL A 126 -7.83 -20.38 -1.93
N HIS A 127 -8.22 -19.52 -2.87
CA HIS A 127 -7.39 -19.08 -3.99
C HIS A 127 -7.42 -17.55 -4.05
N PRO A 128 -6.34 -16.86 -4.48
CA PRO A 128 -6.30 -15.40 -4.49
C PRO A 128 -7.48 -14.77 -5.24
N ASP A 129 -7.86 -15.31 -6.39
CA ASP A 129 -8.98 -14.79 -7.17
C ASP A 129 -10.31 -14.93 -6.39
N LEU A 130 -10.53 -16.07 -5.73
CA LEU A 130 -11.72 -16.28 -4.89
C LEU A 130 -11.77 -15.32 -3.70
N VAL A 131 -10.63 -15.06 -3.05
CA VAL A 131 -10.54 -14.05 -1.97
C VAL A 131 -10.96 -12.68 -2.48
N VAL A 132 -10.48 -12.27 -3.67
CA VAL A 132 -10.85 -11.01 -4.31
C VAL A 132 -12.34 -10.97 -4.66
N GLU A 133 -12.87 -12.01 -5.29
CA GLU A 133 -14.30 -12.09 -5.67
C GLU A 133 -15.21 -11.99 -4.44
N ILE A 134 -14.91 -12.72 -3.38
CA ILE A 134 -15.68 -12.66 -2.14
C ILE A 134 -15.57 -11.29 -1.48
N ALA A 135 -14.37 -10.71 -1.37
CA ALA A 135 -14.18 -9.38 -0.81
C ALA A 135 -14.91 -8.29 -1.62
N CYS A 136 -14.94 -8.41 -2.95
CA CYS A 136 -15.74 -7.55 -3.83
C CYS A 136 -17.25 -7.73 -3.59
N ALA A 137 -17.73 -8.98 -3.54
CA ALA A 137 -19.15 -9.28 -3.32
C ALA A 137 -19.67 -8.72 -2.00
N PHE A 138 -18.84 -8.77 -0.96
CA PHE A 138 -19.16 -8.20 0.37
C PHE A 138 -18.84 -6.69 0.47
N ARG A 139 -18.27 -6.07 -0.59
CA ARG A 139 -17.89 -4.66 -0.64
C ARG A 139 -16.90 -4.25 0.46
N VAL A 140 -16.00 -5.15 0.82
CA VAL A 140 -14.98 -4.95 1.85
C VAL A 140 -13.56 -4.92 1.28
N LEU A 141 -13.42 -5.07 -0.04
CA LEU A 141 -12.13 -4.97 -0.71
C LEU A 141 -11.59 -3.53 -0.60
N PRO A 142 -10.39 -3.32 -0.05
CA PRO A 142 -9.77 -2.00 -0.03
C PRO A 142 -9.52 -1.47 -1.45
N PRO A 143 -9.75 -0.17 -1.71
CA PRO A 143 -9.70 0.39 -3.07
C PRO A 143 -8.31 0.30 -3.72
N ARG A 144 -7.25 0.19 -2.92
CA ARG A 144 -5.85 0.11 -3.40
C ARG A 144 -5.22 -1.22 -2.99
N THR A 145 -5.85 -2.32 -3.41
CA THR A 145 -5.33 -3.67 -3.19
C THR A 145 -4.22 -3.99 -4.19
N VAL A 146 -3.09 -4.47 -3.69
CA VAL A 146 -1.93 -4.89 -4.48
C VAL A 146 -1.85 -6.41 -4.49
N LEU A 147 -1.58 -6.97 -5.66
CA LEU A 147 -1.24 -8.37 -5.83
C LEU A 147 0.27 -8.49 -6.03
N VAL A 148 0.91 -9.40 -5.28
CA VAL A 148 2.28 -9.84 -5.48
C VAL A 148 2.22 -11.34 -5.80
N GLU A 149 2.29 -11.66 -7.09
CA GLU A 149 2.12 -13.03 -7.58
C GLU A 149 3.44 -13.61 -8.09
N ALA A 150 3.79 -14.79 -7.59
CA ALA A 150 4.89 -15.57 -8.12
C ALA A 150 4.37 -16.65 -9.08
N GLU A 151 5.06 -16.89 -10.20
CA GLU A 151 4.80 -18.03 -11.06
C GLU A 151 5.49 -19.27 -10.49
N PRO A 152 4.76 -20.32 -10.09
CA PRO A 152 5.36 -21.52 -9.52
C PRO A 152 6.15 -22.28 -10.58
N ALA A 153 7.29 -22.86 -10.18
CA ALA A 153 8.04 -23.81 -11.00
C ALA A 153 7.57 -25.24 -10.74
N VAL A 154 7.17 -25.53 -9.51
CA VAL A 154 6.67 -26.85 -9.09
C VAL A 154 5.31 -26.68 -8.42
N VAL A 155 4.32 -27.39 -8.96
CA VAL A 155 2.96 -27.50 -8.41
C VAL A 155 2.69 -28.94 -8.10
N GLY A 156 2.23 -29.23 -6.88
CA GLY A 156 1.89 -30.57 -6.44
C GLY A 156 2.50 -30.91 -5.08
N PRO A 157 2.15 -32.08 -4.55
CA PRO A 157 2.55 -32.48 -3.20
C PRO A 157 4.07 -32.43 -3.00
N GLY A 158 4.50 -31.69 -1.97
CA GLY A 158 5.91 -31.54 -1.62
C GLY A 158 6.09 -30.53 -0.49
N GLU A 159 7.16 -30.72 0.29
CA GLU A 159 7.55 -29.79 1.34
C GLU A 159 8.62 -28.81 0.81
N GLY A 160 8.46 -27.53 1.14
CA GLY A 160 9.38 -26.47 0.78
C GLY A 160 9.29 -26.01 -0.68
N LEU A 161 10.00 -24.94 -0.98
CA LEU A 161 10.00 -24.33 -2.31
C LEU A 161 11.07 -24.93 -3.22
N SER A 162 10.78 -24.94 -4.52
CA SER A 162 11.80 -25.21 -5.53
C SER A 162 12.91 -24.15 -5.51
N PRO A 163 14.07 -24.38 -6.17
CA PRO A 163 15.10 -23.34 -6.29
C PRO A 163 14.59 -22.03 -6.92
N GLN A 164 13.69 -22.12 -7.90
CA GLN A 164 13.04 -20.94 -8.50
C GLN A 164 12.04 -20.30 -7.53
N GLY A 165 11.31 -21.12 -6.76
CA GLY A 165 10.41 -20.65 -5.70
C GLY A 165 11.16 -19.91 -4.59
N GLN A 166 12.36 -20.34 -4.21
CA GLN A 166 13.21 -19.63 -3.23
C GLN A 166 13.61 -18.24 -3.73
N VAL A 167 14.05 -18.12 -4.99
CA VAL A 167 14.35 -16.83 -5.62
C VAL A 167 13.09 -15.95 -5.69
N ALA A 168 11.94 -16.53 -5.99
CA ALA A 168 10.68 -15.81 -6.03
C ALA A 168 10.25 -15.31 -4.64
N LEU A 169 10.49 -16.09 -3.57
CA LEU A 169 10.23 -15.69 -2.19
C LEU A 169 11.00 -14.43 -1.82
N GLU A 170 12.31 -14.39 -2.12
CA GLU A 170 13.14 -13.21 -1.82
C GLU A 170 12.64 -11.96 -2.56
N LYS A 171 12.29 -12.10 -3.85
CA LYS A 171 11.73 -11.01 -4.66
C LYS A 171 10.35 -10.56 -4.14
N ALA A 172 9.48 -11.49 -3.78
CA ALA A 172 8.17 -11.18 -3.22
C ALA A 172 8.29 -10.41 -1.91
N LEU A 173 9.17 -10.83 -1.01
CA LEU A 173 9.47 -10.12 0.23
C LEU A 173 9.98 -8.71 0.00
N GLN A 174 10.89 -8.53 -0.96
CA GLN A 174 11.39 -7.21 -1.33
C GLN A 174 10.24 -6.30 -1.80
N LEU A 175 9.38 -6.77 -2.70
CA LEU A 175 8.23 -6.01 -3.19
C LEU A 175 7.24 -5.68 -2.07
N VAL A 176 6.93 -6.65 -1.21
CA VAL A 176 6.01 -6.44 -0.07
C VAL A 176 6.56 -5.38 0.89
N ARG A 177 7.85 -5.43 1.22
CA ARG A 177 8.48 -4.39 2.09
C ARG A 177 8.41 -3.00 1.46
N LEU A 178 8.62 -2.88 0.15
CA LEU A 178 8.44 -1.61 -0.55
C LEU A 178 6.98 -1.12 -0.47
N GLU A 179 6.00 -2.00 -0.69
CA GLU A 179 4.58 -1.65 -0.59
C GLU A 179 4.16 -1.25 0.83
N ILE A 180 4.67 -1.93 1.85
CA ILE A 180 4.49 -1.55 3.26
C ILE A 180 5.08 -0.16 3.49
N GLY A 181 6.29 0.08 3.00
CA GLY A 181 6.98 1.36 3.14
C GLY A 181 6.26 2.54 2.46
N ARG A 182 5.55 2.30 1.36
CA ARG A 182 4.80 3.32 0.60
C ARG A 182 3.42 3.64 1.19
N ALA A 183 2.85 2.73 1.97
CA ALA A 183 1.48 2.83 2.44
C ALA A 183 1.17 4.13 3.23
N PRO A 184 2.02 4.62 4.14
CA PRO A 184 1.78 5.88 4.85
C PRO A 184 1.71 7.10 3.91
N LEU A 185 2.63 7.18 2.93
CA LEU A 185 2.64 8.23 1.91
C LEU A 185 1.34 8.24 1.10
N LEU A 186 0.92 7.07 0.64
CA LEU A 186 -0.30 6.93 -0.16
C LEU A 186 -1.57 7.23 0.65
N ALA A 187 -1.59 6.90 1.95
CA ALA A 187 -2.70 7.24 2.82
C ALA A 187 -2.82 8.76 3.02
N LEU A 188 -1.71 9.47 3.23
CA LEU A 188 -1.67 10.92 3.31
C LEU A 188 -2.10 11.58 2.00
N ALA A 189 -1.62 11.06 0.87
CA ALA A 189 -2.03 11.52 -0.46
C ALA A 189 -3.54 11.39 -0.65
N TRP A 190 -4.12 10.28 -0.21
CA TRP A 190 -5.56 10.05 -0.28
C TRP A 190 -6.36 10.99 0.64
N GLU A 191 -5.86 11.26 1.85
CA GLU A 191 -6.49 12.20 2.80
C GLU A 191 -6.48 13.64 2.27
N LEU A 192 -5.45 14.03 1.51
CA LEU A 192 -5.33 15.36 0.89
C LEU A 192 -6.12 15.51 -0.42
N ARG A 193 -6.58 14.42 -1.03
CA ARG A 193 -7.29 14.45 -2.31
C ARG A 193 -8.50 15.40 -2.35
N PRO A 194 -9.38 15.44 -1.33
CA PRO A 194 -10.53 16.34 -1.34
C PRO A 194 -10.17 17.83 -1.44
N LEU A 195 -8.95 18.24 -1.06
CA LEU A 195 -8.50 19.62 -1.18
C LEU A 195 -8.32 20.06 -2.63
N VAL A 196 -7.96 19.10 -3.51
CA VAL A 196 -7.69 19.37 -4.92
C VAL A 196 -8.85 19.01 -5.85
N ASP A 197 -9.87 18.34 -5.36
CA ASP A 197 -11.08 17.99 -6.12
C ASP A 197 -12.16 19.08 -6.03
N GLY A 198 -11.93 20.18 -5.28
CA GLY A 198 -12.89 21.27 -5.09
C GLY A 198 -12.67 22.46 -6.02
N ASP A 199 -13.66 23.37 -6.08
CA ASP A 199 -13.66 24.58 -6.93
C ASP A 199 -12.59 25.64 -6.58
N ARG A 200 -11.78 25.40 -5.54
CA ARG A 200 -10.75 26.34 -5.06
C ARG A 200 -9.41 26.30 -5.79
N LEU A 201 -9.29 25.42 -6.79
CA LEU A 201 -8.02 25.12 -7.47
C LEU A 201 -7.48 26.27 -8.32
N GLU A 202 -8.36 27.12 -8.87
CA GLU A 202 -7.94 28.06 -9.93
C GLU A 202 -7.05 29.21 -9.44
N ASP A 203 -7.03 29.47 -8.12
CA ASP A 203 -6.34 30.63 -7.54
C ASP A 203 -5.12 30.32 -6.67
N SER A 204 -4.79 29.02 -6.45
CA SER A 204 -3.70 28.62 -5.55
C SER A 204 -2.62 27.79 -6.24
N VAL A 205 -1.41 28.33 -6.33
CA VAL A 205 -0.22 27.63 -6.87
C VAL A 205 0.11 26.37 -6.03
N ALA A 206 -0.12 26.42 -4.71
CA ALA A 206 0.10 25.31 -3.82
C ALA A 206 -0.88 24.16 -4.11
N LEU A 207 -2.17 24.43 -4.26
CA LEU A 207 -3.16 23.41 -4.59
C LEU A 207 -2.92 22.79 -5.98
N LEU A 208 -2.48 23.60 -6.96
CA LEU A 208 -2.09 23.07 -8.26
C LEU A 208 -0.87 22.13 -8.16
N ALA A 209 0.15 22.52 -7.38
CA ALA A 209 1.32 21.68 -7.15
C ALA A 209 0.96 20.39 -6.40
N LEU A 210 0.07 20.45 -5.41
CA LEU A 210 -0.46 19.30 -4.70
C LEU A 210 -1.21 18.36 -5.66
N ARG A 211 -2.09 18.88 -6.49
CA ARG A 211 -2.81 18.10 -7.48
C ARG A 211 -1.86 17.33 -8.41
N ASP A 212 -0.85 18.04 -8.94
CA ASP A 212 0.11 17.43 -9.86
C ASP A 212 0.94 16.32 -9.14
N LEU A 213 1.30 16.53 -7.87
CA LEU A 213 1.93 15.50 -7.04
C LEU A 213 1.02 14.29 -6.83
N LEU A 214 -0.25 14.51 -6.44
CA LEU A 214 -1.19 13.42 -6.20
C LEU A 214 -1.44 12.57 -7.45
N VAL A 215 -1.59 13.22 -8.62
CA VAL A 215 -1.72 12.53 -9.92
C VAL A 215 -0.48 11.68 -10.22
N GLU A 216 0.71 12.20 -9.95
CA GLU A 216 1.94 11.45 -10.19
C GLU A 216 2.12 10.31 -9.19
N LEU A 217 1.77 10.49 -7.91
CA LEU A 217 1.79 9.40 -6.93
C LEU A 217 0.85 8.26 -7.30
N GLU A 218 -0.35 8.59 -7.81
CA GLU A 218 -1.28 7.58 -8.33
C GLU A 218 -0.68 6.83 -9.51
N ARG A 219 -0.07 7.54 -10.46
CA ARG A 219 0.58 6.92 -11.63
C ARG A 219 1.74 6.00 -11.21
N LEU A 220 2.56 6.40 -10.25
CA LEU A 220 3.66 5.59 -9.71
C LEU A 220 3.13 4.34 -9.00
N ASP A 221 2.04 4.48 -8.23
CA ASP A 221 1.40 3.35 -7.56
C ASP A 221 0.79 2.37 -8.58
N ASP A 222 0.15 2.87 -9.65
CA ASP A 222 -0.38 2.03 -10.73
C ASP A 222 0.73 1.25 -11.44
N GLN A 223 1.85 1.89 -11.74
CA GLN A 223 2.97 1.28 -12.45
C GLN A 223 3.89 0.44 -11.56
N GLY A 224 3.89 0.66 -10.25
CA GLY A 224 4.77 -0.01 -9.31
C GLY A 224 6.25 0.44 -9.37
N HIS A 225 6.61 1.40 -10.22
CA HIS A 225 7.96 1.91 -10.41
C HIS A 225 8.11 3.32 -9.84
N TRP A 226 8.84 3.47 -8.74
CA TRP A 226 8.96 4.71 -7.98
C TRP A 226 10.30 5.45 -8.19
N GLY A 227 11.20 4.94 -8.99
CA GLY A 227 12.59 5.39 -9.11
C GLY A 227 12.84 6.81 -9.67
N ARG A 228 11.83 7.71 -9.76
CA ARG A 228 11.97 9.07 -10.27
C ARG A 228 11.11 10.12 -9.57
N THR A 229 10.89 9.97 -8.27
CA THR A 229 10.11 10.94 -7.47
C THR A 229 10.83 12.25 -7.17
N PHE A 230 12.16 12.30 -7.31
CA PHE A 230 12.99 13.48 -7.00
C PHE A 230 12.54 14.79 -7.69
N ALA A 231 12.13 14.72 -8.96
CA ALA A 231 11.70 15.90 -9.71
C ALA A 231 10.36 16.48 -9.18
N LEU A 232 9.52 15.66 -8.59
CA LEU A 232 8.26 16.06 -8.00
C LEU A 232 8.45 16.74 -6.66
N ARG A 233 9.31 16.17 -5.80
CA ARG A 233 9.67 16.72 -4.51
C ARG A 233 10.17 18.17 -4.64
N ASP A 234 11.09 18.42 -5.58
CA ASP A 234 11.67 19.73 -5.75
C ASP A 234 10.66 20.74 -6.27
N ARG A 235 9.76 20.35 -7.19
CA ARG A 235 8.64 21.21 -7.63
C ARG A 235 7.67 21.51 -6.51
N PHE A 236 7.37 20.51 -5.69
CA PHE A 236 6.46 20.63 -4.58
C PHE A 236 7.01 21.56 -3.49
N ARG A 237 8.31 21.44 -3.13
CA ARG A 237 8.99 22.34 -2.20
C ARG A 237 9.08 23.78 -2.71
N LEU A 238 9.29 23.97 -4.01
CA LEU A 238 9.31 25.31 -4.61
C LEU A 238 7.92 25.99 -4.59
N GLY A 239 6.84 25.23 -4.81
CA GLY A 239 5.47 25.72 -4.67
C GLY A 239 5.17 26.23 -3.25
N ILE A 240 5.64 25.52 -2.22
CA ILE A 240 5.47 25.90 -0.82
C ILE A 240 6.24 27.18 -0.45
N ALA A 241 7.46 27.34 -0.94
CA ALA A 241 8.30 28.49 -0.61
C ALA A 241 7.69 29.83 -1.09
N HIS A 242 6.81 29.79 -2.10
CA HIS A 242 6.15 30.97 -2.65
C HIS A 242 4.85 31.37 -1.92
N GLU A 243 4.19 30.47 -1.20
CA GLU A 243 2.84 30.69 -0.69
C GLU A 243 2.68 30.71 0.84
N HIS A 244 3.74 30.92 1.60
CA HIS A 244 3.61 31.11 3.08
C HIS A 244 2.64 32.21 3.52
N SER A 245 1.93 32.84 2.59
CA SER A 245 0.99 33.95 2.83
C SER A 245 -0.42 33.75 2.26
N SER A 246 -0.79 32.57 1.70
CA SER A 246 -2.08 32.44 1.02
C SER A 246 -3.20 31.90 1.94
N GLU A 247 -4.33 32.60 1.87
CA GLU A 247 -5.56 32.48 2.67
C GLU A 247 -6.43 31.25 2.33
N GLY A 248 -5.89 30.11 1.92
CA GLY A 248 -6.69 29.00 1.39
C GLY A 248 -6.68 27.68 2.16
N MET A 249 -5.66 27.44 2.98
CA MET A 249 -5.50 26.19 3.72
C MET A 249 -5.55 26.43 5.23
N ASP A 250 -6.26 25.55 5.96
CA ASP A 250 -6.28 25.60 7.40
C ASP A 250 -5.02 24.98 8.03
N HIS A 251 -4.88 25.11 9.36
CA HIS A 251 -3.70 24.61 10.07
C HIS A 251 -3.57 23.08 9.98
N ARG A 252 -4.68 22.34 9.86
CA ARG A 252 -4.71 20.89 9.72
C ARG A 252 -4.20 20.48 8.35
N ASP A 253 -4.66 21.15 7.30
CA ASP A 253 -4.27 20.88 5.92
C ASP A 253 -2.76 21.10 5.72
N TRP A 254 -2.21 22.16 6.32
CA TRP A 254 -0.77 22.40 6.33
C TRP A 254 0.01 21.32 7.08
N ALA A 255 -0.51 20.80 8.20
CA ALA A 255 0.13 19.71 8.92
C ALA A 255 0.18 18.42 8.09
N LEU A 256 -0.91 18.07 7.40
CA LEU A 256 -0.95 16.93 6.47
C LEU A 256 -0.01 17.11 5.29
N TRP A 257 0.09 18.32 4.77
CA TRP A 257 1.02 18.65 3.70
C TRP A 257 2.49 18.40 4.09
N TRP A 258 2.91 18.88 5.26
CA TRP A 258 4.26 18.63 5.75
C TRP A 258 4.52 17.16 6.03
N ALA A 259 3.55 16.44 6.58
CA ALA A 259 3.64 15.00 6.75
C ALA A 259 3.82 14.26 5.41
N LEU A 260 3.12 14.71 4.36
CA LEU A 260 3.28 14.15 3.00
C LEU A 260 4.71 14.36 2.46
N VAL A 261 5.31 15.54 2.68
CA VAL A 261 6.70 15.82 2.27
C VAL A 261 7.69 14.91 3.02
N GLU A 262 7.53 14.77 4.33
CA GLU A 262 8.40 13.91 5.16
C GLU A 262 8.30 12.43 4.73
N GLU A 263 7.08 11.94 4.46
CA GLU A 263 6.88 10.59 3.98
C GLU A 263 7.44 10.36 2.57
N LEU A 264 7.34 11.36 1.69
CA LEU A 264 7.94 11.31 0.37
C LEU A 264 9.46 11.20 0.45
N ASP A 265 10.12 12.02 1.30
CA ASP A 265 11.57 11.95 1.55
C ASP A 265 11.98 10.57 2.09
N ARG A 266 11.18 9.98 2.99
CA ARG A 266 11.42 8.67 3.57
C ARG A 266 11.32 7.54 2.53
N VAL A 267 10.29 7.57 1.69
CA VAL A 267 10.09 6.58 0.62
C VAL A 267 11.23 6.66 -0.40
N GLU A 268 11.60 7.87 -0.83
CA GLU A 268 12.71 8.08 -1.77
C GLU A 268 14.04 7.55 -1.23
N ALA A 269 14.33 7.79 0.05
CA ALA A 269 15.54 7.27 0.69
C ALA A 269 15.57 5.74 0.75
N ALA A 270 14.41 5.11 1.04
CA ALA A 270 14.29 3.66 1.08
C ALA A 270 14.43 3.02 -0.32
N GLU A 271 13.84 3.63 -1.36
CA GLU A 271 13.95 3.16 -2.74
C GLU A 271 15.39 3.31 -3.28
N ALA A 272 16.08 4.40 -2.94
CA ALA A 272 17.48 4.61 -3.33
C ALA A 272 18.45 3.60 -2.69
N ALA A 273 18.10 3.09 -1.51
CA ALA A 273 18.88 2.06 -0.82
C ALA A 273 18.65 0.64 -1.37
N ASN A 274 17.63 0.45 -2.22
CA ASN A 274 17.19 -0.84 -2.73
C ASN A 274 16.98 -0.81 -4.26
N PRO A 275 18.03 -0.53 -5.07
CA PRO A 275 17.95 -0.32 -6.53
C PRO A 275 17.61 -1.60 -7.32
#